data_87812166a01338eee08c2c1d5753358e
#
_entry.id   87812166a01338eee08c2c1d5753358e
#
_cell.length_a   1.000
_cell.length_b   1.000
_cell.length_c   1.000
_cell.angle_alpha   90.00
_cell.angle_beta   90.00
_cell.angle_gamma   90.00
#
_symmetry.space_group_name_H-M   'P 1'
#
loop_
_entity.id
_entity.type
_entity.pdbx_description
1 polymer ?
#
loop_
_entity_poly.entity_id
_entity_poly.type
_entity_poly.pdbx_seq_one_letter_code
_entity_poly.pdbx_strand_id
1 'polypeptide(L)'
;MVAIVSATMTSPIRYGLFAAAALSLLLAVDVLGSKDSAQPANMDQFLTAVTKDVDSYWTNVFRDSRLPEPRVRYLWIPAGQTAASACGDQSGTLGDTAAAYCAGDDTIYISRKFATDIYNGALDRALPGSSQGYGRTVGDFAVAYIVAHEYGHQVQDELGLFQKYGQQLPTMAFELQADCYAGTWAKSAYKENRLEDGDVQEALDAALAVGDFDANNPAHHGTPAQREGAWNSGFEAGDPSSCSRYLDAASAEA
;
A
#
# COMPACT_ATOMS: atom_id res chain seq x y z
N MET A 1 28.37 46.46 29.64
CA MET A 1 28.66 47.91 29.45
C MET A 1 28.77 48.16 27.96
N VAL A 2 27.87 48.97 27.41
CA VAL A 2 28.03 49.86 26.24
C VAL A 2 28.09 49.17 24.86
N ALA A 3 27.41 49.58 23.79
CA ALA A 3 26.33 50.54 23.55
C ALA A 3 25.72 50.20 22.17
N ILE A 4 24.49 50.59 22.03
CA ILE A 4 23.64 50.59 20.84
C ILE A 4 24.15 51.64 19.83
N VAL A 5 24.18 51.33 18.50
CA VAL A 5 24.04 52.35 17.48
C VAL A 5 23.03 51.87 16.42
N SER A 6 21.95 52.60 16.34
CA SER A 6 20.89 52.57 15.35
C SER A 6 21.33 53.36 14.10
N ALA A 7 21.06 52.84 12.92
CA ALA A 7 21.08 53.63 11.70
C ALA A 7 19.90 53.21 10.81
N THR A 8 18.92 54.09 10.79
CA THR A 8 17.82 54.13 9.83
C THR A 8 18.32 54.67 8.49
N MET A 9 18.04 53.95 7.39
CA MET A 9 17.99 54.53 6.07
C MET A 9 16.75 54.03 5.31
N THR A 10 15.86 54.96 5.08
CA THR A 10 14.67 54.87 4.23
C THR A 10 15.06 55.12 2.78
N SER A 11 14.62 54.27 1.87
CA SER A 11 14.41 54.68 0.48
C SER A 11 13.42 53.72 -0.21
N PRO A 12 12.43 54.21 -0.94
CA PRO A 12 11.35 53.39 -1.50
C PRO A 12 11.72 52.89 -2.90
N ILE A 13 11.85 51.59 -3.07
CA ILE A 13 11.92 50.99 -4.39
C ILE A 13 10.53 50.54 -4.81
N ARG A 14 10.01 51.16 -5.87
CA ARG A 14 8.78 50.77 -6.55
C ARG A 14 9.00 49.41 -7.22
N TYR A 15 8.29 48.42 -6.78
CA TYR A 15 8.19 47.16 -7.53
C TYR A 15 6.90 47.15 -8.33
N GLY A 16 7.10 47.13 -9.66
CA GLY A 16 6.03 46.90 -10.61
C GLY A 16 5.44 45.51 -10.42
N LEU A 17 4.12 45.47 -10.37
CA LEU A 17 3.34 44.22 -10.43
C LEU A 17 3.58 43.52 -11.77
N PHE A 18 4.27 42.40 -11.76
CA PHE A 18 4.05 41.34 -12.75
C PHE A 18 3.33 40.20 -12.05
N ALA A 19 2.03 40.20 -12.13
CA ALA A 19 1.21 39.07 -11.78
C ALA A 19 1.36 38.03 -12.91
N ALA A 20 2.35 37.16 -12.79
CA ALA A 20 2.37 35.90 -13.51
C ALA A 20 1.48 34.93 -12.71
N ALA A 21 0.20 34.86 -13.07
CA ALA A 21 -0.68 33.80 -12.62
C ALA A 21 -0.19 32.49 -13.27
N ALA A 22 0.71 31.79 -12.60
CA ALA A 22 0.94 30.38 -12.86
C ALA A 22 -0.29 29.64 -12.34
N LEU A 23 -1.26 29.44 -13.23
CA LEU A 23 -2.38 28.53 -13.03
C LEU A 23 -1.79 27.11 -13.09
N SER A 24 -1.22 26.67 -11.98
CA SER A 24 -0.92 25.27 -11.74
C SER A 24 -2.27 24.57 -11.62
N LEU A 25 -2.74 24.02 -12.75
CA LEU A 25 -3.83 23.07 -12.77
C LEU A 25 -3.31 21.80 -12.09
N LEU A 26 -3.38 21.77 -10.76
CA LEU A 26 -3.37 20.55 -9.99
C LEU A 26 -4.66 19.83 -10.38
N LEU A 27 -4.57 18.98 -11.41
CA LEU A 27 -5.47 17.87 -11.55
C LEU A 27 -5.13 16.94 -10.38
N ALA A 28 -5.66 17.26 -9.20
CA ALA A 28 -5.93 16.24 -8.21
C ALA A 28 -6.90 15.29 -8.90
N VAL A 29 -6.38 14.19 -9.43
CA VAL A 29 -7.22 13.05 -9.77
C VAL A 29 -7.70 12.57 -8.41
N ASP A 30 -8.96 12.84 -8.06
CA ASP A 30 -9.65 12.15 -6.99
C ASP A 30 -9.74 10.68 -7.40
N VAL A 31 -8.72 9.91 -7.05
CA VAL A 31 -8.60 8.49 -7.39
C VAL A 31 -9.45 7.64 -6.46
N LEU A 32 -9.84 8.21 -5.32
CA LEU A 32 -10.55 7.55 -4.23
C LEU A 32 -11.91 8.23 -3.91
N GLY A 33 -12.60 8.78 -4.86
CA GLY A 33 -13.79 9.56 -4.53
C GLY A 33 -14.86 9.65 -5.60
N SER A 34 -15.77 8.69 -5.69
CA SER A 34 -17.21 8.93 -5.95
C SER A 34 -18.04 7.65 -5.71
N LYS A 35 -19.14 7.81 -4.98
CA LYS A 35 -20.11 6.75 -4.60
C LYS A 35 -20.90 6.11 -5.76
N ASP A 36 -20.61 6.44 -6.99
CA ASP A 36 -21.03 5.68 -8.15
C ASP A 36 -19.82 4.84 -8.56
N SER A 37 -19.75 3.62 -8.06
CA SER A 37 -18.73 2.62 -8.36
C SER A 37 -18.74 2.21 -9.83
N ALA A 38 -18.56 3.18 -10.72
CA ALA A 38 -18.20 2.91 -12.08
C ALA A 38 -16.77 2.36 -12.06
N GLN A 39 -16.63 1.10 -12.49
CA GLN A 39 -15.33 0.47 -12.73
C GLN A 39 -14.36 1.52 -13.30
N PRO A 40 -13.13 1.67 -12.76
CA PRO A 40 -12.17 2.64 -13.27
C PRO A 40 -12.10 2.52 -14.79
N ALA A 41 -12.29 3.60 -15.49
CA ALA A 41 -12.29 3.61 -16.96
C ALA A 41 -10.98 3.03 -17.54
N ASN A 42 -9.94 2.97 -16.71
CA ASN A 42 -8.67 2.36 -17.02
C ASN A 42 -8.00 1.83 -15.73
N MET A 43 -8.02 0.52 -15.54
CA MET A 43 -7.39 -0.16 -14.39
C MET A 43 -5.90 0.17 -14.26
N ASP A 44 -5.17 0.37 -15.35
CA ASP A 44 -3.76 0.76 -15.31
C ASP A 44 -3.55 2.14 -14.69
N GLN A 45 -4.42 3.09 -15.01
CA GLN A 45 -4.36 4.43 -14.44
C GLN A 45 -4.67 4.38 -12.94
N PHE A 46 -5.66 3.59 -12.56
CA PHE A 46 -6.00 3.38 -11.16
C PHE A 46 -4.85 2.75 -10.37
N LEU A 47 -4.34 1.60 -10.81
CA LEU A 47 -3.21 0.93 -10.18
C LEU A 47 -1.97 1.84 -10.09
N THR A 48 -1.70 2.59 -11.17
CA THR A 48 -0.59 3.55 -11.20
C THR A 48 -0.78 4.68 -10.20
N ALA A 49 -1.99 5.19 -10.06
CA ALA A 49 -2.29 6.29 -9.14
C ALA A 49 -2.16 5.82 -7.68
N VAL A 50 -2.74 4.67 -7.34
CA VAL A 50 -2.62 4.07 -6.01
C VAL A 50 -1.15 3.78 -5.67
N THR A 51 -0.41 3.16 -6.60
CA THR A 51 1.02 2.86 -6.36
C THR A 51 1.83 4.13 -6.11
N LYS A 52 1.62 5.20 -6.88
CA LYS A 52 2.29 6.48 -6.65
C LYS A 52 1.93 7.13 -5.32
N ASP A 53 0.71 6.95 -4.86
CA ASP A 53 0.27 7.46 -3.58
C ASP A 53 0.95 6.71 -2.42
N VAL A 54 0.97 5.38 -2.49
CA VAL A 54 1.68 4.52 -1.54
C VAL A 54 3.18 4.83 -1.54
N ASP A 55 3.78 4.97 -2.73
CA ASP A 55 5.19 5.33 -2.92
C ASP A 55 5.52 6.69 -2.29
N SER A 56 4.67 7.69 -2.50
CA SER A 56 4.83 9.02 -1.91
C SER A 56 4.79 8.98 -0.38
N TYR A 57 3.89 8.17 0.19
CA TYR A 57 3.81 7.96 1.62
C TYR A 57 5.12 7.37 2.17
N TRP A 58 5.60 6.27 1.58
CA TRP A 58 6.81 5.60 2.04
C TRP A 58 8.08 6.41 1.79
N THR A 59 8.18 7.14 0.68
CA THR A 59 9.26 8.10 0.42
C THR A 59 9.35 9.12 1.55
N ASN A 60 8.22 9.65 2.04
CA ASN A 60 8.20 10.56 3.17
C ASN A 60 8.63 9.87 4.48
N VAL A 61 8.15 8.67 4.76
CA VAL A 61 8.53 7.89 5.95
C VAL A 61 10.04 7.62 5.96
N PHE A 62 10.61 7.19 4.83
CA PHE A 62 12.05 6.91 4.72
C PHE A 62 12.88 8.18 4.87
N ARG A 63 12.48 9.27 4.21
CA ARG A 63 13.14 10.57 4.36
C ARG A 63 13.16 11.05 5.81
N ASP A 64 12.03 10.98 6.50
CA ASP A 64 11.88 11.44 7.88
C ASP A 64 12.68 10.54 8.85
N SER A 65 12.86 9.27 8.49
CA SER A 65 13.70 8.29 9.18
C SER A 65 15.19 8.37 8.77
N ARG A 66 15.55 9.24 7.83
CA ARG A 66 16.91 9.38 7.26
C ARG A 66 17.41 8.12 6.57
N LEU A 67 16.51 7.36 6.00
CA LEU A 67 16.81 6.20 5.16
C LEU A 67 16.89 6.61 3.69
N PRO A 68 17.59 5.83 2.85
CA PRO A 68 17.53 6.03 1.40
C PRO A 68 16.09 5.94 0.89
N GLU A 69 15.77 6.70 -0.17
CA GLU A 69 14.46 6.63 -0.81
C GLU A 69 14.20 5.20 -1.32
N PRO A 70 13.01 4.62 -1.00
CA PRO A 70 12.69 3.29 -1.48
C PRO A 70 12.59 3.28 -3.01
N ARG A 71 12.97 2.18 -3.61
CA ARG A 71 12.94 2.01 -5.06
C ARG A 71 12.19 0.75 -5.39
N VAL A 72 11.19 0.87 -6.26
CA VAL A 72 10.39 -0.25 -6.72
C VAL A 72 10.05 -0.09 -8.19
N ARG A 73 10.05 -1.21 -8.90
CA ARG A 73 9.42 -1.32 -10.22
C ARG A 73 8.03 -1.90 -10.05
N TYR A 74 7.15 -1.60 -10.99
CA TYR A 74 5.84 -2.22 -11.03
C TYR A 74 5.43 -2.53 -12.45
N LEU A 75 4.69 -3.62 -12.60
CA LEU A 75 4.24 -4.13 -13.88
C LEU A 75 2.79 -4.62 -13.77
N TRP A 76 1.93 -3.99 -14.59
CA TRP A 76 0.54 -4.40 -14.73
C TRP A 76 0.42 -5.43 -15.84
N ILE A 77 0.16 -6.71 -15.46
CA ILE A 77 0.07 -7.83 -16.42
C ILE A 77 -1.28 -7.74 -17.15
N PRO A 78 -1.30 -7.61 -18.49
CA PRO A 78 -2.56 -7.60 -19.23
C PRO A 78 -3.33 -8.91 -19.06
N ALA A 79 -4.67 -8.84 -19.01
CA ALA A 79 -5.51 -10.02 -18.89
C ALA A 79 -5.20 -11.06 -19.99
N GLY A 80 -5.08 -12.31 -19.61
CA GLY A 80 -4.73 -13.42 -20.50
C GLY A 80 -3.25 -13.46 -20.94
N GLN A 81 -2.41 -12.61 -20.36
CA GLN A 81 -0.97 -12.59 -20.62
C GLN A 81 -0.16 -13.03 -19.39
N THR A 82 1.12 -13.25 -19.61
CA THR A 82 2.10 -13.55 -18.57
C THR A 82 3.26 -12.56 -18.62
N ALA A 83 3.92 -12.36 -17.50
CA ALA A 83 5.15 -11.58 -17.39
C ALA A 83 6.27 -12.46 -16.81
N ALA A 84 7.47 -12.33 -17.34
CA ALA A 84 8.63 -12.98 -16.76
C ALA A 84 8.94 -12.37 -15.38
N SER A 85 9.26 -13.21 -14.41
CA SER A 85 9.62 -12.81 -13.04
C SER A 85 10.60 -13.80 -12.42
N ALA A 86 11.50 -13.30 -11.59
CA ALA A 86 12.37 -14.15 -10.78
C ALA A 86 11.57 -14.98 -9.72
N CYS A 87 10.35 -14.57 -9.42
CA CYS A 87 9.43 -15.24 -8.49
C CYS A 87 8.30 -15.98 -9.22
N GLY A 88 8.40 -16.16 -10.53
CA GLY A 88 7.41 -16.89 -11.32
C GLY A 88 7.33 -18.37 -10.94
N ASP A 89 6.27 -19.02 -11.42
CA ASP A 89 6.08 -20.46 -11.29
C ASP A 89 7.21 -21.26 -12.00
N GLN A 90 7.00 -22.56 -12.21
CA GLN A 90 7.97 -23.41 -12.92
C GLN A 90 8.30 -22.93 -14.35
N SER A 91 7.45 -22.10 -14.95
CA SER A 91 7.70 -21.44 -16.25
C SER A 91 8.51 -20.14 -16.12
N GLY A 92 8.78 -19.67 -14.91
CA GLY A 92 9.42 -18.37 -14.64
C GLY A 92 8.51 -17.19 -14.97
N THR A 93 7.19 -17.38 -14.90
CA THR A 93 6.22 -16.33 -15.24
C THR A 93 5.13 -16.16 -14.19
N LEU A 94 4.54 -14.95 -14.15
CA LEU A 94 3.35 -14.60 -13.41
C LEU A 94 2.21 -14.28 -14.40
N GLY A 95 0.98 -14.62 -14.07
CA GLY A 95 -0.18 -14.50 -14.97
C GLY A 95 -1.40 -13.84 -14.31
N ASP A 96 -2.59 -14.27 -14.73
CA ASP A 96 -3.90 -13.65 -14.39
C ASP A 96 -4.25 -13.60 -12.89
N THR A 97 -3.59 -14.37 -12.05
CA THR A 97 -3.81 -14.38 -10.59
C THR A 97 -2.74 -13.61 -9.82
N ALA A 98 -1.82 -12.95 -10.51
CA ALA A 98 -0.69 -12.29 -9.86
C ALA A 98 -1.13 -11.03 -9.09
N ALA A 99 -0.76 -11.03 -7.82
CA ALA A 99 -0.54 -9.87 -6.97
C ALA A 99 0.64 -10.26 -6.07
N ALA A 100 1.81 -9.72 -6.32
CA ALA A 100 3.03 -10.10 -5.60
C ALA A 100 4.14 -9.06 -5.75
N TYR A 101 4.86 -8.82 -4.66
CA TYR A 101 6.19 -8.24 -4.72
C TYR A 101 7.23 -9.37 -4.91
N CYS A 102 8.14 -9.19 -5.83
CA CYS A 102 9.24 -10.12 -6.05
C CYS A 102 10.57 -9.48 -5.66
N ALA A 103 11.15 -9.91 -4.53
CA ALA A 103 12.47 -9.47 -4.09
C ALA A 103 13.61 -9.87 -5.04
N GLY A 104 13.40 -10.93 -5.84
CA GLY A 104 14.42 -11.43 -6.80
C GLY A 104 14.65 -10.49 -7.98
N ASP A 105 13.69 -9.65 -8.33
CA ASP A 105 13.79 -8.66 -9.42
C ASP A 105 13.28 -7.26 -9.04
N ASP A 106 13.01 -7.05 -7.74
CA ASP A 106 12.58 -5.79 -7.14
C ASP A 106 11.38 -5.17 -7.89
N THR A 107 10.32 -5.95 -8.03
CA THR A 107 9.16 -5.56 -8.84
C THR A 107 7.84 -5.98 -8.19
N ILE A 108 6.88 -5.06 -8.13
CA ILE A 108 5.48 -5.36 -7.81
C ILE A 108 4.76 -5.73 -9.10
N TYR A 109 4.14 -6.90 -9.11
CA TYR A 109 3.34 -7.43 -10.21
C TYR A 109 1.88 -7.48 -9.81
N ILE A 110 1.00 -6.83 -10.58
CA ILE A 110 -0.46 -6.93 -10.41
C ILE A 110 -1.07 -7.31 -11.74
N SER A 111 -1.83 -8.40 -11.78
CA SER A 111 -2.66 -8.72 -12.93
C SER A 111 -3.84 -7.77 -13.03
N ARG A 112 -4.08 -7.21 -14.21
CA ARG A 112 -5.29 -6.41 -14.49
C ARG A 112 -6.56 -7.21 -14.28
N LYS A 113 -6.52 -8.50 -14.66
CA LYS A 113 -7.65 -9.39 -14.41
C LYS A 113 -7.91 -9.57 -12.94
N PHE A 114 -6.87 -9.85 -12.15
CA PHE A 114 -6.98 -9.99 -10.70
C PHE A 114 -7.55 -8.71 -10.07
N ALA A 115 -6.97 -7.56 -10.37
CA ALA A 115 -7.44 -6.28 -9.84
C ALA A 115 -8.91 -6.00 -10.24
N THR A 116 -9.29 -6.29 -11.48
CA THR A 116 -10.68 -6.14 -11.94
C THR A 116 -11.63 -7.11 -11.22
N ASP A 117 -11.21 -8.35 -11.02
CA ASP A 117 -12.00 -9.35 -10.29
C ASP A 117 -12.22 -8.94 -8.83
N ILE A 118 -11.19 -8.42 -8.17
CA ILE A 118 -11.29 -7.88 -6.80
C ILE A 118 -12.25 -6.69 -6.76
N TYR A 119 -12.05 -5.71 -7.63
CA TYR A 119 -12.94 -4.55 -7.77
C TYR A 119 -14.41 -4.96 -7.92
N ASN A 120 -14.67 -6.01 -8.68
CA ASN A 120 -16.02 -6.56 -8.90
C ASN A 120 -16.48 -7.57 -7.81
N GLY A 121 -15.81 -7.63 -6.67
CA GLY A 121 -16.26 -8.41 -5.52
C GLY A 121 -15.85 -9.89 -5.53
N ALA A 122 -14.76 -10.26 -6.20
CA ALA A 122 -14.27 -11.64 -6.14
C ALA A 122 -13.91 -12.07 -4.72
N LEU A 123 -13.29 -11.18 -3.92
CA LEU A 123 -12.96 -11.43 -2.52
C LEU A 123 -14.19 -11.54 -1.62
N ASP A 124 -15.27 -10.83 -1.93
CA ASP A 124 -16.50 -10.88 -1.14
C ASP A 124 -17.05 -12.32 -1.03
N ARG A 125 -16.88 -13.12 -2.07
CA ARG A 125 -17.27 -14.54 -2.09
C ARG A 125 -16.33 -15.44 -1.29
N ALA A 126 -15.14 -14.99 -0.99
CA ALA A 126 -14.17 -15.71 -0.15
C ALA A 126 -14.41 -15.48 1.35
N LEU A 127 -15.25 -14.51 1.73
CA LEU A 127 -15.58 -14.25 3.13
C LEU A 127 -16.24 -15.47 3.79
N PRO A 128 -15.85 -15.81 5.03
CA PRO A 128 -16.42 -16.96 5.74
C PRO A 128 -17.94 -16.86 5.93
N GLY A 129 -18.63 -17.96 5.68
CA GLY A 129 -20.06 -18.10 5.99
C GLY A 129 -21.03 -17.84 4.85
N SER A 130 -20.59 -17.31 3.70
CA SER A 130 -21.45 -17.15 2.53
C SER A 130 -20.71 -17.42 1.23
N SER A 131 -21.19 -18.40 0.47
CA SER A 131 -20.67 -18.68 -0.88
C SER A 131 -21.14 -17.66 -1.95
N GLN A 132 -22.08 -16.79 -1.59
CA GLN A 132 -22.59 -15.72 -2.49
C GLN A 132 -22.01 -14.34 -2.16
N GLY A 133 -21.24 -14.26 -1.07
CA GLY A 133 -20.71 -12.98 -0.57
C GLY A 133 -21.73 -12.18 0.24
N TYR A 134 -21.32 -11.02 0.68
CA TYR A 134 -22.10 -10.11 1.52
C TYR A 134 -22.23 -8.70 0.89
N GLY A 135 -21.67 -8.49 -0.30
CA GLY A 135 -21.63 -7.17 -0.97
C GLY A 135 -20.74 -6.16 -0.24
N ARG A 136 -19.65 -6.61 0.38
CA ARG A 136 -18.79 -5.78 1.24
C ARG A 136 -17.39 -5.56 0.69
N THR A 137 -16.74 -6.57 0.13
CA THR A 137 -15.40 -6.47 -0.48
C THR A 137 -15.51 -6.09 -1.96
N VAL A 138 -16.27 -5.06 -2.24
CA VAL A 138 -16.51 -4.55 -3.59
C VAL A 138 -16.10 -3.10 -3.62
N GLY A 139 -15.13 -2.77 -4.45
CA GLY A 139 -14.73 -1.38 -4.61
C GLY A 139 -13.26 -1.21 -4.91
N ASP A 140 -12.88 0.02 -5.00
CA ASP A 140 -11.53 0.42 -5.37
C ASP A 140 -10.55 0.29 -4.19
N PHE A 141 -11.03 0.48 -2.95
CA PHE A 141 -10.15 0.43 -1.81
C PHE A 141 -9.72 -1.01 -1.45
N ALA A 142 -10.51 -2.02 -1.79
CA ALA A 142 -10.07 -3.42 -1.70
C ALA A 142 -8.84 -3.70 -2.61
N VAL A 143 -8.85 -3.13 -3.83
CA VAL A 143 -7.69 -3.20 -4.74
C VAL A 143 -6.52 -2.36 -4.22
N ALA A 144 -6.80 -1.17 -3.69
CA ALA A 144 -5.80 -0.28 -3.12
C ALA A 144 -5.08 -0.92 -1.92
N TYR A 145 -5.81 -1.65 -1.07
CA TYR A 145 -5.22 -2.44 0.02
C TYR A 145 -4.22 -3.47 -0.52
N ILE A 146 -4.58 -4.24 -1.56
CA ILE A 146 -3.65 -5.23 -2.15
C ILE A 146 -2.36 -4.56 -2.64
N VAL A 147 -2.47 -3.44 -3.36
CA VAL A 147 -1.28 -2.69 -3.83
C VAL A 147 -0.43 -2.22 -2.64
N ALA A 148 -1.05 -1.69 -1.59
CA ALA A 148 -0.34 -1.22 -0.41
C ALA A 148 0.31 -2.36 0.39
N HIS A 149 -0.30 -3.54 0.41
CA HIS A 149 0.24 -4.75 1.01
C HIS A 149 1.51 -5.21 0.26
N GLU A 150 1.45 -5.31 -1.08
CA GLU A 150 2.61 -5.68 -1.89
C GLU A 150 3.75 -4.65 -1.76
N TYR A 151 3.40 -3.38 -1.64
CA TYR A 151 4.39 -2.34 -1.32
C TYR A 151 4.97 -2.52 0.10
N GLY A 152 4.20 -3.04 1.04
CA GLY A 152 4.68 -3.43 2.37
C GLY A 152 5.82 -4.45 2.30
N HIS A 153 5.73 -5.43 1.40
CA HIS A 153 6.82 -6.40 1.16
C HIS A 153 8.06 -5.74 0.54
N GLN A 154 7.88 -4.78 -0.35
CA GLN A 154 9.00 -3.99 -0.87
C GLN A 154 9.70 -3.20 0.25
N VAL A 155 8.94 -2.60 1.17
CA VAL A 155 9.50 -1.91 2.34
C VAL A 155 10.28 -2.88 3.23
N GLN A 156 9.82 -4.12 3.42
CA GLN A 156 10.55 -5.15 4.16
C GLN A 156 11.90 -5.47 3.50
N ASP A 157 11.95 -5.52 2.18
CA ASP A 157 13.19 -5.78 1.44
C ASP A 157 14.16 -4.60 1.55
N GLU A 158 13.70 -3.37 1.36
CA GLU A 158 14.51 -2.16 1.52
C GLU A 158 15.09 -2.00 2.93
N LEU A 159 14.36 -2.47 3.94
CA LEU A 159 14.83 -2.51 5.33
C LEU A 159 15.73 -3.71 5.63
N GLY A 160 15.98 -4.60 4.67
CA GLY A 160 16.80 -5.80 4.83
C GLY A 160 16.18 -6.87 5.73
N LEU A 161 14.84 -6.84 5.91
CA LEU A 161 14.17 -7.74 6.86
C LEU A 161 14.13 -9.17 6.34
N PHE A 162 14.02 -9.39 5.04
CA PHE A 162 14.09 -10.75 4.45
C PHE A 162 15.47 -11.38 4.65
N GLN A 163 16.54 -10.60 4.49
CA GLN A 163 17.92 -11.08 4.71
C GLN A 163 18.17 -11.36 6.20
N LYS A 164 17.58 -10.55 7.08
CA LYS A 164 17.78 -10.66 8.52
C LYS A 164 16.99 -11.81 9.14
N TYR A 165 15.74 -12.00 8.71
CA TYR A 165 14.79 -12.86 9.41
C TYR A 165 14.20 -13.99 8.55
N GLY A 166 14.35 -13.96 7.23
CA GLY A 166 13.62 -14.84 6.28
C GLY A 166 13.85 -16.33 6.48
N GLN A 167 14.97 -16.74 7.10
CA GLN A 167 15.22 -18.14 7.46
C GLN A 167 14.82 -18.49 8.90
N GLN A 168 14.42 -17.52 9.69
CA GLN A 168 14.17 -17.67 11.13
C GLN A 168 12.69 -17.54 11.48
N LEU A 169 11.95 -16.78 10.68
CA LEU A 169 10.55 -16.47 10.95
C LEU A 169 9.62 -17.09 9.89
N PRO A 170 8.39 -17.45 10.28
CA PRO A 170 7.39 -17.95 9.36
C PRO A 170 6.95 -16.84 8.39
N THR A 171 6.50 -17.21 7.20
CA THR A 171 5.92 -16.31 6.20
C THR A 171 4.84 -15.40 6.80
N MET A 172 3.95 -15.96 7.63
CA MET A 172 2.90 -15.23 8.31
C MET A 172 3.38 -13.95 9.02
N ALA A 173 4.58 -13.96 9.63
CA ALA A 173 5.09 -12.78 10.33
C ALA A 173 5.32 -11.58 9.38
N PHE A 174 5.82 -11.86 8.18
CA PHE A 174 6.03 -10.85 7.13
C PHE A 174 4.70 -10.41 6.55
N GLU A 175 3.75 -11.33 6.33
CA GLU A 175 2.41 -11.02 5.84
C GLU A 175 1.65 -10.07 6.78
N LEU A 176 1.63 -10.38 8.08
CA LEU A 176 0.98 -9.53 9.07
C LEU A 176 1.66 -8.17 9.20
N GLN A 177 2.99 -8.11 9.03
CA GLN A 177 3.68 -6.82 9.01
C GLN A 177 3.33 -6.02 7.76
N ALA A 178 3.22 -6.65 6.59
CA ALA A 178 2.82 -5.98 5.35
C ALA A 178 1.38 -5.45 5.44
N ASP A 179 0.45 -6.21 6.04
CA ASP A 179 -0.91 -5.71 6.34
C ASP A 179 -0.88 -4.48 7.26
N CYS A 180 -0.08 -4.54 8.32
CA CYS A 180 0.07 -3.40 9.23
C CYS A 180 0.62 -2.17 8.49
N TYR A 181 1.61 -2.32 7.63
CA TYR A 181 2.13 -1.25 6.80
C TYR A 181 1.08 -0.66 5.86
N ALA A 182 0.26 -1.51 5.22
CA ALA A 182 -0.88 -1.06 4.41
C ALA A 182 -1.88 -0.25 5.24
N GLY A 183 -2.15 -0.67 6.48
CA GLY A 183 -2.99 0.07 7.43
C GLY A 183 -2.43 1.45 7.77
N THR A 184 -1.10 1.59 7.96
CA THR A 184 -0.48 2.90 8.26
C THR A 184 -0.59 3.87 7.09
N TRP A 185 -0.43 3.39 5.85
CA TRP A 185 -0.68 4.19 4.65
C TRP A 185 -2.14 4.64 4.57
N ALA A 186 -3.09 3.71 4.75
CA ALA A 186 -4.52 4.01 4.74
C ALA A 186 -4.88 5.07 5.79
N LYS A 187 -4.25 5.04 6.98
CA LYS A 187 -4.42 6.09 8.00
C LYS A 187 -3.94 7.46 7.52
N SER A 188 -2.86 7.52 6.75
CA SER A 188 -2.41 8.77 6.12
C SER A 188 -3.45 9.29 5.15
N ALA A 189 -3.96 8.44 4.26
CA ALA A 189 -5.03 8.77 3.33
C ALA A 189 -6.29 9.28 4.05
N TYR A 190 -6.69 8.61 5.13
CA TYR A 190 -7.81 9.02 5.97
C TYR A 190 -7.61 10.42 6.58
N LYS A 191 -6.45 10.70 7.15
CA LYS A 191 -6.13 12.01 7.74
C LYS A 191 -6.16 13.15 6.72
N GLU A 192 -5.91 12.85 5.46
CA GLU A 192 -5.94 13.79 4.34
C GLU A 192 -7.32 13.88 3.66
N ASN A 193 -8.35 13.23 4.22
CA ASN A 193 -9.72 13.16 3.69
C ASN A 193 -9.78 12.59 2.26
N ARG A 194 -8.94 11.61 1.96
CA ARG A 194 -8.89 10.93 0.66
C ARG A 194 -9.64 9.60 0.63
N LEU A 195 -10.17 9.17 1.78
CA LEU A 195 -11.00 7.97 1.87
C LEU A 195 -12.48 8.34 1.84
N GLU A 196 -13.26 7.48 1.21
CA GLU A 196 -14.72 7.54 1.19
C GLU A 196 -15.36 6.77 2.35
N ASP A 197 -16.65 6.98 2.54
CA ASP A 197 -17.42 6.16 3.47
C ASP A 197 -17.48 4.71 2.93
N GLY A 198 -16.90 3.77 3.65
CA GLY A 198 -16.87 2.35 3.27
C GLY A 198 -15.46 1.81 3.04
N ASP A 199 -14.50 2.65 2.58
CA ASP A 199 -13.15 2.22 2.21
C ASP A 199 -12.44 1.44 3.33
N VAL A 200 -12.53 1.92 4.57
CA VAL A 200 -11.95 1.22 5.72
C VAL A 200 -12.54 -0.19 5.86
N GLN A 201 -13.86 -0.33 5.64
CA GLN A 201 -14.50 -1.65 5.72
C GLN A 201 -14.11 -2.53 4.53
N GLU A 202 -13.96 -1.98 3.34
CA GLU A 202 -13.48 -2.72 2.17
C GLU A 202 -12.07 -3.29 2.40
N ALA A 203 -11.16 -2.50 2.98
CA ALA A 203 -9.83 -2.97 3.33
C ALA A 203 -9.86 -4.09 4.40
N LEU A 204 -10.65 -3.91 5.46
CA LEU A 204 -10.79 -4.93 6.51
C LEU A 204 -11.35 -6.23 5.95
N ASP A 205 -12.40 -6.16 5.15
CA ASP A 205 -13.02 -7.33 4.51
C ASP A 205 -12.06 -7.99 3.49
N ALA A 206 -11.26 -7.20 2.76
CA ALA A 206 -10.25 -7.72 1.86
C ALA A 206 -9.13 -8.44 2.62
N ALA A 207 -8.59 -7.84 3.69
CA ALA A 207 -7.58 -8.46 4.55
C ALA A 207 -8.09 -9.78 5.16
N LEU A 208 -9.35 -9.80 5.62
CA LEU A 208 -10.01 -10.99 6.13
C LEU A 208 -10.15 -12.07 5.04
N ALA A 209 -10.50 -11.70 3.81
CA ALA A 209 -10.74 -12.63 2.72
C ALA A 209 -9.48 -13.31 2.17
N VAL A 210 -8.30 -12.68 2.31
CA VAL A 210 -7.01 -13.23 1.84
C VAL A 210 -6.30 -14.08 2.91
N GLY A 211 -6.87 -14.19 4.12
CA GLY A 211 -6.35 -15.08 5.16
C GLY A 211 -6.65 -16.55 4.86
N ASP A 212 -5.87 -17.44 5.44
CA ASP A 212 -6.06 -18.88 5.34
C ASP A 212 -6.04 -19.57 6.72
N PHE A 213 -6.47 -20.82 6.79
CA PHE A 213 -6.50 -21.60 8.03
C PHE A 213 -5.50 -22.76 8.04
N ASP A 214 -4.64 -22.87 7.02
CA ASP A 214 -3.68 -23.98 6.92
C ASP A 214 -2.35 -23.61 7.61
N ALA A 215 -2.38 -23.58 8.93
CA ALA A 215 -1.20 -23.24 9.74
C ALA A 215 -0.01 -24.21 9.56
N ASN A 216 -0.20 -25.36 8.90
CA ASN A 216 0.88 -26.31 8.59
C ASN A 216 1.53 -26.01 7.22
N ASN A 217 0.95 -25.13 6.43
CA ASN A 217 1.52 -24.69 5.17
C ASN A 217 2.69 -23.74 5.43
N PRO A 218 3.91 -24.02 4.95
CA PRO A 218 5.03 -23.08 5.09
C PRO A 218 4.75 -21.69 4.48
N ALA A 219 3.83 -21.62 3.52
CA ALA A 219 3.36 -20.38 2.90
C ALA A 219 2.10 -19.82 3.54
N HIS A 220 1.78 -20.22 4.79
CA HIS A 220 0.63 -19.69 5.53
C HIS A 220 0.75 -18.16 5.70
N HIS A 221 -0.30 -17.43 5.26
CA HIS A 221 -0.33 -15.98 5.26
C HIS A 221 -0.94 -15.37 6.53
N GLY A 222 -1.41 -16.19 7.44
CA GLY A 222 -2.17 -15.80 8.62
C GLY A 222 -3.67 -16.07 8.47
N THR A 223 -4.32 -16.29 9.61
CA THR A 223 -5.78 -16.47 9.62
C THR A 223 -6.48 -15.17 9.21
N PRO A 224 -7.73 -15.26 8.71
CA PRO A 224 -8.54 -14.08 8.41
C PRO A 224 -8.53 -13.04 9.53
N ALA A 225 -8.73 -13.44 10.78
CA ALA A 225 -8.75 -12.53 11.93
C ALA A 225 -7.37 -11.90 12.23
N GLN A 226 -6.27 -12.62 11.97
CA GLN A 226 -4.91 -12.09 12.14
C GLN A 226 -4.61 -11.02 11.09
N ARG A 227 -4.96 -11.28 9.81
CA ARG A 227 -4.77 -10.35 8.71
C ARG A 227 -5.57 -9.05 8.92
N GLU A 228 -6.88 -9.17 9.18
CA GLU A 228 -7.74 -8.04 9.52
C GLU A 228 -7.21 -7.26 10.73
N GLY A 229 -6.86 -7.97 11.82
CA GLY A 229 -6.32 -7.35 13.03
C GLY A 229 -4.99 -6.63 12.81
N ALA A 230 -4.13 -7.14 11.93
CA ALA A 230 -2.85 -6.54 11.58
C ALA A 230 -3.06 -5.23 10.81
N TRP A 231 -3.91 -5.23 9.80
CA TRP A 231 -4.25 -4.02 9.06
C TRP A 231 -4.87 -2.95 9.97
N ASN A 232 -5.91 -3.31 10.73
CA ASN A 232 -6.59 -2.39 11.65
C ASN A 232 -5.62 -1.78 12.67
N SER A 233 -4.69 -2.58 13.16
CA SER A 233 -3.66 -2.14 14.10
C SER A 233 -2.74 -1.07 13.50
N GLY A 234 -2.34 -1.22 12.24
CA GLY A 234 -1.59 -0.21 11.50
C GLY A 234 -2.41 1.06 11.28
N PHE A 235 -3.66 0.90 10.89
CA PHE A 235 -4.59 2.02 10.69
C PHE A 235 -4.84 2.82 11.97
N GLU A 236 -5.05 2.17 13.10
CA GLU A 236 -5.22 2.87 14.37
C GLU A 236 -3.96 3.59 14.82
N ALA A 237 -2.80 2.96 14.71
CA ALA A 237 -1.54 3.55 15.11
C ALA A 237 -1.10 4.70 14.20
N GLY A 238 -1.21 4.52 12.88
CA GLY A 238 -0.75 5.46 11.86
C GLY A 238 0.76 5.75 11.92
N ASP A 239 1.52 4.85 12.54
CA ASP A 239 2.98 4.92 12.69
C ASP A 239 3.58 3.56 12.30
N PRO A 240 4.38 3.50 11.21
CA PRO A 240 4.98 2.26 10.73
C PRO A 240 5.87 1.55 11.76
N SER A 241 6.45 2.28 12.72
CA SER A 241 7.28 1.65 13.76
C SER A 241 6.50 0.66 14.62
N SER A 242 5.19 0.85 14.76
CA SER A 242 4.28 -0.04 15.48
C SER A 242 4.20 -1.45 14.86
N CYS A 243 4.52 -1.58 13.57
CA CYS A 243 4.45 -2.84 12.83
C CYS A 243 5.65 -3.77 13.08
N SER A 244 6.72 -3.29 13.72
CA SER A 244 7.88 -4.13 14.09
C SER A 244 7.49 -5.31 14.98
N ARG A 245 6.44 -5.15 15.78
CA ARG A 245 5.96 -6.18 16.72
C ARG A 245 5.65 -7.53 16.08
N TYR A 246 5.30 -7.58 14.79
CA TYR A 246 4.98 -8.84 14.11
C TYR A 246 6.23 -9.70 13.88
N LEU A 247 7.39 -9.06 13.64
CA LEU A 247 8.66 -9.76 13.56
C LEU A 247 9.28 -9.99 14.94
N ASP A 248 9.13 -9.03 15.88
CA ASP A 248 9.68 -9.14 17.23
C ASP A 248 8.99 -10.25 18.03
N ALA A 249 7.65 -10.35 17.96
CA ALA A 249 6.88 -11.41 18.61
C ALA A 249 7.24 -12.80 18.07
N ALA A 250 7.30 -12.94 16.73
CA ALA A 250 7.68 -14.19 16.09
C ALA A 250 9.14 -14.61 16.43
N SER A 251 10.05 -13.64 16.59
CA SER A 251 11.43 -13.90 17.02
C SER A 251 11.54 -14.38 18.47
N ALA A 252 10.57 -14.03 19.33
CA ALA A 252 10.56 -14.44 20.73
C ALA A 252 10.01 -15.87 20.92
N GLU A 253 9.32 -16.41 19.91
CA GLU A 253 8.72 -17.76 19.90
C GLU A 253 9.60 -18.80 19.17
N ALA A 254 10.64 -18.35 18.44
CA ALA A 254 11.55 -19.18 17.66
C ALA A 254 12.78 -19.59 18.45
#